data_b7e321d2cd8bc6af78c1d128bce15e5a
#
_entry.id   b7e321d2cd8bc6af78c1d128bce15e5a
#
_cell.length_a   1.000
_cell.length_b   1.000
_cell.length_c   1.000
_cell.angle_alpha   90.00
_cell.angle_beta   90.00
_cell.angle_gamma   90.00
#
_symmetry.space_group_name_H-M   'P 1'
#
loop_
_entity.id
_entity.type
_entity.pdbx_description
1 polymer ?
#
loop_
_entity_poly.entity_id
_entity_poly.type
_entity_poly.pdbx_seq_one_letter_code
_entity_poly.pdbx_strand_id
1 'polypeptide(L)'
;MVVGDQGSQRHPLPDEVREVADHLIAALGDNLAALLWHGSWARDEQTAESDHDLIIVLRQVNDDLILAIQGLFADRSGWSTYIKSERELRQYPVTGRVQFQFGLVPLYGEFEAPQLSPKGLAEDIRLLATNIHHECRYLLVHGTRKVHLGLAAEFLRVRNPRWMYYQAKLAVLALKARELLLGRSYPETRADLRGRLTDEDELAVLDAIDRWPELRAGFERDVTPLVLRLDSVMRNLVAELDSGEPG
;
A
#
# COMPACT_ATOMS: atom_id res chain seq x y z
N MET A 1 -8.51 21.42 1.01
CA MET A 1 -7.50 21.60 2.07
C MET A 1 -6.16 21.37 1.40
N VAL A 2 -5.40 22.43 1.16
CA VAL A 2 -4.07 22.36 0.56
C VAL A 2 -3.22 21.49 1.47
N VAL A 3 -2.56 20.47 0.94
CA VAL A 3 -1.60 19.66 1.68
C VAL A 3 -0.53 20.61 2.19
N GLY A 4 -0.64 20.99 3.46
CA GLY A 4 0.27 21.94 4.10
C GLY A 4 1.66 21.34 4.17
N ASP A 5 2.61 22.18 3.84
CA ASP A 5 4.04 22.02 4.03
C ASP A 5 4.35 21.54 5.47
N GLN A 6 4.37 20.24 5.68
CA GLN A 6 4.90 19.60 6.89
C GLN A 6 6.38 19.34 6.60
N GLY A 7 7.22 20.28 7.07
CA GLY A 7 8.67 20.24 6.91
C GLY A 7 9.35 19.03 7.55
N SER A 8 9.19 17.86 6.96
CA SER A 8 10.11 16.75 7.19
C SER A 8 11.38 17.04 6.37
N GLN A 9 12.55 16.87 6.96
CA GLN A 9 13.83 16.82 6.24
C GLN A 9 13.79 15.61 5.30
N ARG A 10 13.22 15.83 4.11
CA ARG A 10 13.14 14.79 3.08
C ARG A 10 14.52 14.64 2.46
N HIS A 11 14.97 13.40 2.35
CA HIS A 11 16.16 13.06 1.56
C HIS A 11 16.04 13.65 0.15
N PRO A 12 17.16 14.03 -0.47
CA PRO A 12 17.12 14.51 -1.84
C PRO A 12 16.47 13.45 -2.74
N LEU A 13 15.62 13.92 -3.64
CA LEU A 13 14.94 13.06 -4.60
C LEU A 13 15.99 12.28 -5.43
N PRO A 14 15.90 10.93 -5.51
CA PRO A 14 16.82 10.14 -6.32
C PRO A 14 16.84 10.61 -7.77
N ASP A 15 18.01 10.60 -8.41
CA ASP A 15 18.16 11.09 -9.78
C ASP A 15 17.31 10.29 -10.76
N GLU A 16 17.17 8.98 -10.57
CA GLU A 16 16.30 8.12 -11.38
C GLU A 16 14.81 8.50 -11.27
N VAL A 17 14.36 8.92 -10.09
CA VAL A 17 12.96 9.38 -9.90
C VAL A 17 12.75 10.69 -10.61
N ARG A 18 13.74 11.59 -10.56
CA ARG A 18 13.70 12.86 -11.27
C ARG A 18 13.67 12.65 -12.79
N GLU A 19 14.54 11.78 -13.32
CA GLU A 19 14.58 11.44 -14.73
C GLU A 19 13.24 10.89 -15.24
N VAL A 20 12.65 9.94 -14.50
CA VAL A 20 11.35 9.36 -14.86
C VAL A 20 10.25 10.43 -14.80
N ALA A 21 10.27 11.30 -13.79
CA ALA A 21 9.31 12.39 -13.69
C ALA A 21 9.39 13.34 -14.89
N ASP A 22 10.61 13.76 -15.29
CA ASP A 22 10.83 14.64 -16.42
C ASP A 22 10.32 14.01 -17.73
N HIS A 23 10.58 12.72 -17.93
CA HIS A 23 10.07 11.98 -19.09
C HIS A 23 8.54 11.90 -19.11
N LEU A 24 7.90 11.62 -17.97
CA LEU A 24 6.44 11.58 -17.86
C LEU A 24 5.82 12.96 -18.12
N ILE A 25 6.40 14.02 -17.54
CA ILE A 25 5.94 15.39 -17.75
C ILE A 25 6.01 15.75 -19.25
N ALA A 26 7.14 15.44 -19.90
CA ALA A 26 7.32 15.72 -21.32
C ALA A 26 6.35 14.90 -22.21
N ALA A 27 6.14 13.62 -21.90
CA ALA A 27 5.31 12.74 -22.71
C ALA A 27 3.80 12.99 -22.54
N LEU A 28 3.35 13.37 -21.36
CA LEU A 28 1.93 13.52 -21.03
C LEU A 28 1.45 14.97 -21.16
N GLY A 29 2.36 15.94 -21.12
CA GLY A 29 2.09 17.36 -21.33
C GLY A 29 0.92 17.89 -20.51
N ASP A 30 0.04 18.66 -21.15
CA ASP A 30 -1.12 19.28 -20.49
C ASP A 30 -2.14 18.28 -19.93
N ASN A 31 -2.07 16.99 -20.33
CA ASN A 31 -2.95 15.97 -19.78
C ASN A 31 -2.50 15.44 -18.42
N LEU A 32 -1.26 15.66 -18.03
CA LEU A 32 -0.77 15.34 -16.68
C LEU A 32 -1.29 16.39 -15.70
N ALA A 33 -2.17 15.99 -14.78
CA ALA A 33 -2.67 16.86 -13.72
C ALA A 33 -1.72 16.87 -12.51
N ALA A 34 -1.26 15.68 -12.08
CA ALA A 34 -0.28 15.56 -11.01
C ALA A 34 0.57 14.30 -11.16
N LEU A 35 1.78 14.35 -10.63
CA LEU A 35 2.67 13.22 -10.47
C LEU A 35 3.19 13.19 -9.04
N LEU A 36 3.07 12.03 -8.38
CA LEU A 36 3.43 11.87 -6.98
C LEU A 36 4.29 10.62 -6.83
N TRP A 37 5.35 10.73 -6.06
CA TRP A 37 6.13 9.60 -5.62
C TRP A 37 5.63 9.15 -4.25
N HIS A 38 5.42 7.86 -4.07
CA HIS A 38 4.92 7.31 -2.82
C HIS A 38 5.56 5.95 -2.49
N GLY A 39 4.99 5.24 -1.55
CA GLY A 39 5.50 3.93 -1.20
C GLY A 39 6.66 3.97 -0.20
N SER A 40 7.37 2.85 -0.10
CA SER A 40 8.43 2.68 0.88
C SER A 40 9.63 3.59 0.60
N TRP A 41 10.01 3.79 -0.65
CA TRP A 41 11.09 4.68 -1.04
C TRP A 41 10.81 6.15 -0.68
N ALA A 42 9.58 6.61 -0.89
CA ALA A 42 9.20 7.98 -0.56
C ALA A 42 9.20 8.26 0.96
N ARG A 43 9.16 7.21 1.78
CA ARG A 43 9.17 7.28 3.25
C ARG A 43 10.48 6.83 3.89
N ASP A 44 11.50 6.54 3.09
CA ASP A 44 12.79 5.99 3.54
C ASP A 44 12.65 4.65 4.31
N GLU A 45 11.69 3.84 3.85
CA GLU A 45 11.36 2.52 4.43
C GLU A 45 11.62 1.37 3.44
N GLN A 46 12.39 1.61 2.39
CA GLN A 46 12.62 0.62 1.34
C GLN A 46 13.40 -0.59 1.84
N THR A 47 13.15 -1.70 1.19
CA THR A 47 13.92 -2.95 1.31
C THR A 47 14.51 -3.30 -0.06
N ALA A 48 15.36 -4.31 -0.13
CA ALA A 48 15.91 -4.79 -1.39
C ALA A 48 14.85 -5.28 -2.41
N GLU A 49 13.61 -5.51 -1.95
CA GLU A 49 12.49 -5.94 -2.80
C GLU A 49 11.49 -4.80 -3.07
N SER A 50 11.81 -3.57 -2.65
CA SER A 50 10.93 -2.41 -2.86
C SER A 50 11.08 -1.87 -4.27
N ASP A 51 9.95 -1.61 -4.89
CA ASP A 51 9.82 -0.85 -6.12
C ASP A 51 9.59 0.65 -5.84
N HIS A 52 9.85 1.48 -6.82
CA HIS A 52 9.44 2.88 -6.82
C HIS A 52 7.98 2.96 -7.24
N ASP A 53 7.15 3.52 -6.38
CA ASP A 53 5.73 3.66 -6.63
C ASP A 53 5.40 5.08 -7.12
N LEU A 54 4.75 5.21 -8.26
CA LEU A 54 4.25 6.48 -8.79
C LEU A 54 2.73 6.50 -8.87
N ILE A 55 2.14 7.60 -8.44
CA ILE A 55 0.75 7.95 -8.74
C ILE A 55 0.76 8.95 -9.87
N ILE A 56 0.17 8.57 -10.99
CA ILE A 56 0.04 9.41 -12.20
C ILE A 56 -1.42 9.82 -12.31
N VAL A 57 -1.68 11.11 -12.10
CA VAL A 57 -3.03 11.68 -12.20
C VAL A 57 -3.17 12.38 -13.54
N LEU A 58 -4.09 11.91 -14.34
CA LEU A 58 -4.38 12.44 -15.67
C LEU A 58 -5.69 13.22 -15.66
N ARG A 59 -5.81 14.25 -16.49
CA ARG A 59 -7.10 14.93 -16.74
C ARG A 59 -8.06 13.98 -17.43
N GLN A 60 -7.58 13.22 -18.40
CA GLN A 60 -8.32 12.19 -19.11
C GLN A 60 -7.43 10.97 -19.34
N VAL A 61 -8.01 9.78 -19.22
CA VAL A 61 -7.33 8.52 -19.53
C VAL A 61 -7.85 8.03 -20.89
N ASN A 62 -6.92 7.65 -21.76
CA ASN A 62 -7.20 6.96 -23.03
C ASN A 62 -6.07 5.96 -23.34
N ASP A 63 -6.30 5.10 -24.33
CA ASP A 63 -5.38 4.01 -24.66
C ASP A 63 -4.00 4.52 -25.11
N ASP A 64 -3.95 5.61 -25.89
CA ASP A 64 -2.68 6.16 -26.40
C ASP A 64 -1.78 6.63 -25.26
N LEU A 65 -2.36 7.26 -24.23
CA LEU A 65 -1.62 7.69 -23.04
C LEU A 65 -1.15 6.51 -22.18
N ILE A 66 -1.98 5.49 -22.05
CA ILE A 66 -1.58 4.25 -21.34
C ILE A 66 -0.43 3.57 -22.07
N LEU A 67 -0.48 3.49 -23.42
CA LEU A 67 0.59 2.92 -24.21
C LEU A 67 1.87 3.77 -24.17
N ALA A 68 1.75 5.09 -24.14
CA ALA A 68 2.89 5.99 -23.95
C ALA A 68 3.56 5.75 -22.58
N ILE A 69 2.78 5.65 -21.50
CA ILE A 69 3.29 5.31 -20.17
C ILE A 69 3.93 3.92 -20.18
N GLN A 70 3.27 2.92 -20.77
CA GLN A 70 3.83 1.57 -20.91
C GLN A 70 5.19 1.60 -21.59
N GLY A 71 5.34 2.37 -22.68
CA GLY A 71 6.61 2.52 -23.40
C GLY A 71 7.73 3.07 -22.53
N LEU A 72 7.42 4.01 -21.63
CA LEU A 72 8.41 4.58 -20.69
C LEU A 72 8.92 3.57 -19.65
N PHE A 73 8.11 2.56 -19.30
CA PHE A 73 8.44 1.55 -18.28
C PHE A 73 8.83 0.19 -18.87
N ALA A 74 8.81 0.01 -20.20
CA ALA A 74 9.04 -1.29 -20.84
C ALA A 74 10.37 -1.94 -20.42
N ASP A 75 11.43 -1.13 -20.28
CA ASP A 75 12.77 -1.59 -19.91
C ASP A 75 13.18 -1.19 -18.48
N ARG A 76 12.23 -0.72 -17.65
CA ARG A 76 12.48 -0.23 -16.29
C ARG A 76 11.91 -1.20 -15.27
N SER A 77 12.71 -2.13 -14.78
CA SER A 77 12.33 -2.97 -13.63
C SER A 77 12.35 -2.17 -12.32
N GLY A 78 11.57 -2.61 -11.32
CA GLY A 78 11.55 -1.96 -10.01
C GLY A 78 10.67 -0.70 -9.95
N TRP A 79 9.73 -0.54 -10.89
CA TRP A 79 8.74 0.53 -10.89
C TRP A 79 7.33 -0.02 -10.84
N SER A 80 6.48 0.65 -10.07
CA SER A 80 5.04 0.43 -9.99
C SER A 80 4.30 1.73 -10.27
N THR A 81 3.25 1.68 -11.06
CA THR A 81 2.48 2.88 -11.45
C THR A 81 1.01 2.72 -11.11
N TYR A 82 0.45 3.75 -10.51
CA TYR A 82 -0.97 3.86 -10.21
C TYR A 82 -1.58 4.98 -11.04
N ILE A 83 -2.20 4.64 -12.16
CA ILE A 83 -2.71 5.60 -13.14
C ILE A 83 -4.19 5.84 -12.89
N LYS A 84 -4.59 7.09 -12.70
CA LYS A 84 -5.98 7.50 -12.50
C LYS A 84 -6.25 8.83 -13.17
N SER A 85 -7.49 9.00 -13.64
CA SER A 85 -7.98 10.34 -13.97
C SER A 85 -8.43 11.09 -12.71
N GLU A 86 -8.45 12.43 -12.76
CA GLU A 86 -9.04 13.25 -11.69
C GLU A 86 -10.50 12.83 -11.38
N ARG A 87 -11.26 12.44 -12.40
CA ARG A 87 -12.64 11.94 -12.23
C ARG A 87 -12.68 10.63 -11.45
N GLU A 88 -11.81 9.68 -11.78
CA GLU A 88 -11.72 8.39 -11.06
C GLU A 88 -11.29 8.60 -9.62
N LEU A 89 -10.37 9.53 -9.35
CA LEU A 89 -9.97 9.85 -7.98
C LEU A 89 -11.11 10.45 -7.16
N ARG A 90 -11.89 11.38 -7.72
CA ARG A 90 -13.06 11.92 -7.03
C ARG A 90 -14.11 10.85 -6.68
N GLN A 91 -14.21 9.81 -7.51
CA GLN A 91 -15.13 8.69 -7.34
C GLN A 91 -14.46 7.47 -6.72
N TYR A 92 -13.21 7.61 -6.23
CA TYR A 92 -12.45 6.48 -5.74
C TYR A 92 -13.20 5.74 -4.64
N PRO A 93 -13.27 4.41 -4.69
CA PRO A 93 -13.88 3.62 -3.64
C PRO A 93 -13.31 4.03 -2.28
N VAL A 94 -14.09 3.87 -1.25
CA VAL A 94 -13.71 4.21 0.12
C VAL A 94 -12.36 3.55 0.49
N THR A 95 -12.15 2.34 -0.02
CA THR A 95 -10.91 1.57 0.20
C THR A 95 -9.70 2.17 -0.51
N GLY A 96 -8.66 2.37 0.26
CA GLY A 96 -7.37 2.84 -0.25
C GLY A 96 -7.25 4.37 -0.38
N ARG A 97 -8.24 5.14 0.06
CA ARG A 97 -8.15 6.62 0.04
C ARG A 97 -7.00 7.17 0.88
N VAL A 98 -6.64 6.46 1.94
CA VAL A 98 -5.55 6.86 2.85
C VAL A 98 -4.23 7.04 2.10
N GLN A 99 -3.93 6.17 1.13
CA GLN A 99 -2.69 6.25 0.36
C GLN A 99 -2.59 7.52 -0.50
N PHE A 100 -3.70 8.21 -0.79
CA PHE A 100 -3.70 9.46 -1.54
C PHE A 100 -3.62 10.70 -0.65
N GLN A 101 -3.44 10.53 0.66
CA GLN A 101 -3.40 11.65 1.61
C GLN A 101 -2.08 11.72 2.37
N PHE A 102 -1.38 10.59 2.54
CA PHE A 102 -0.23 10.51 3.43
C PHE A 102 0.97 9.85 2.75
N GLY A 103 2.17 10.28 3.14
CA GLY A 103 3.43 9.71 2.67
C GLY A 103 3.68 9.94 1.18
N LEU A 104 3.19 11.05 0.64
CA LEU A 104 3.34 11.44 -0.75
C LEU A 104 4.43 12.50 -0.90
N VAL A 105 5.20 12.39 -1.97
CA VAL A 105 6.14 13.41 -2.42
C VAL A 105 5.64 13.95 -3.76
N PRO A 106 5.13 15.19 -3.84
CA PRO A 106 4.71 15.79 -5.10
C PRO A 106 5.93 16.03 -5.99
N LEU A 107 5.85 15.52 -7.23
CA LEU A 107 6.86 15.72 -8.27
C LEU A 107 6.41 16.77 -9.30
N TYR A 108 5.10 16.83 -9.57
CA TYR A 108 4.50 17.76 -10.53
C TYR A 108 3.03 17.99 -10.22
N GLY A 109 2.54 19.21 -10.45
CA GLY A 109 1.14 19.59 -10.43
C GLY A 109 0.45 19.41 -9.07
N GLU A 110 -0.87 19.49 -9.09
CA GLU A 110 -1.73 19.35 -7.91
C GLU A 110 -2.95 18.49 -8.26
N PHE A 111 -3.51 17.83 -7.27
CA PHE A 111 -4.75 17.06 -7.40
C PHE A 111 -5.60 17.19 -6.14
N GLU A 112 -6.89 16.99 -6.29
CA GLU A 112 -7.80 16.92 -5.17
C GLU A 112 -7.82 15.49 -4.62
N ALA A 113 -7.22 15.32 -3.44
CA ALA A 113 -7.20 14.02 -2.77
C ALA A 113 -8.62 13.60 -2.35
N PRO A 114 -8.98 12.30 -2.50
CA PRO A 114 -10.27 11.78 -2.03
C PRO A 114 -10.46 12.06 -0.54
N GLN A 115 -11.63 12.56 -0.16
CA GLN A 115 -11.90 12.91 1.23
C GLN A 115 -11.97 11.66 2.12
N LEU A 116 -11.37 11.74 3.30
CA LEU A 116 -11.48 10.75 4.36
C LEU A 116 -12.62 11.14 5.30
N SER A 117 -13.38 10.14 5.73
CA SER A 117 -14.34 10.28 6.81
C SER A 117 -14.16 9.12 7.80
N PRO A 118 -14.52 9.29 9.08
CA PRO A 118 -14.42 8.17 10.04
C PRO A 118 -15.15 6.91 9.56
N LYS A 119 -16.36 7.07 9.03
CA LYS A 119 -17.13 5.97 8.44
C LYS A 119 -16.36 5.33 7.27
N GLY A 120 -15.82 6.14 6.37
CA GLY A 120 -15.04 5.66 5.24
C GLY A 120 -13.78 4.90 5.67
N LEU A 121 -13.05 5.39 6.66
CA LEU A 121 -11.89 4.71 7.22
C LEU A 121 -12.27 3.36 7.85
N ALA A 122 -13.36 3.30 8.61
CA ALA A 122 -13.84 2.05 9.19
C ALA A 122 -14.24 1.03 8.10
N GLU A 123 -14.88 1.48 7.02
CA GLU A 123 -15.21 0.63 5.87
C GLU A 123 -13.95 0.12 5.16
N ASP A 124 -12.93 0.97 4.98
CA ASP A 124 -11.63 0.61 4.42
C ASP A 124 -10.95 -0.49 5.24
N ILE A 125 -10.87 -0.31 6.55
CA ILE A 125 -10.26 -1.28 7.46
C ILE A 125 -11.03 -2.61 7.40
N ARG A 126 -12.37 -2.59 7.44
CA ARG A 126 -13.17 -3.82 7.34
C ARG A 126 -12.94 -4.57 6.03
N LEU A 127 -12.84 -3.86 4.92
CA LEU A 127 -12.59 -4.51 3.62
C LEU A 127 -11.18 -5.10 3.55
N LEU A 128 -10.17 -4.38 4.02
CA LEU A 128 -8.81 -4.90 4.13
C LEU A 128 -8.76 -6.14 5.02
N ALA A 129 -9.39 -6.09 6.20
CA ALA A 129 -9.48 -7.22 7.11
C ALA A 129 -10.19 -8.43 6.47
N THR A 130 -11.31 -8.22 5.76
CA THR A 130 -12.04 -9.29 5.08
C THR A 130 -11.16 -9.99 4.03
N ASN A 131 -10.42 -9.20 3.24
CA ASN A 131 -9.53 -9.76 2.23
C ASN A 131 -8.37 -10.53 2.87
N ILE A 132 -7.74 -9.98 3.90
CA ILE A 132 -6.65 -10.65 4.63
C ILE A 132 -7.15 -11.93 5.29
N HIS A 133 -8.32 -11.93 5.95
CA HIS A 133 -8.93 -13.13 6.52
C HIS A 133 -9.16 -14.21 5.47
N HIS A 134 -9.70 -13.82 4.31
CA HIS A 134 -9.91 -14.79 3.23
C HIS A 134 -8.59 -15.46 2.84
N GLU A 135 -7.55 -14.68 2.59
CA GLU A 135 -6.25 -15.20 2.19
C GLU A 135 -5.60 -16.06 3.28
N CYS A 136 -5.63 -15.60 4.55
CA CYS A 136 -5.09 -16.33 5.68
C CYS A 136 -5.80 -17.67 5.89
N ARG A 137 -7.12 -17.67 5.97
CA ARG A 137 -7.92 -18.88 6.22
C ARG A 137 -7.88 -19.84 5.07
N TYR A 138 -7.88 -19.34 3.84
CA TYR A 138 -7.70 -20.19 2.68
C TYR A 138 -6.34 -20.89 2.71
N LEU A 139 -5.27 -20.18 3.05
CA LEU A 139 -3.93 -20.76 3.15
C LEU A 139 -3.84 -21.81 4.27
N LEU A 140 -4.46 -21.55 5.43
CA LEU A 140 -4.51 -22.50 6.54
C LEU A 140 -5.25 -23.79 6.19
N VAL A 141 -6.36 -23.68 5.45
CA VAL A 141 -7.20 -24.86 5.10
C VAL A 141 -6.60 -25.65 3.94
N HIS A 142 -6.11 -24.96 2.92
CA HIS A 142 -5.69 -25.61 1.67
C HIS A 142 -4.18 -25.72 1.53
N GLY A 143 -3.43 -25.00 2.37
CA GLY A 143 -1.98 -24.92 2.30
C GLY A 143 -1.50 -24.30 0.97
N THR A 144 -0.24 -24.54 0.67
CA THR A 144 0.34 -24.17 -0.65
C THR A 144 0.01 -25.19 -1.74
N ARG A 145 -0.90 -26.13 -1.47
CA ARG A 145 -1.28 -27.17 -2.44
C ARG A 145 -1.88 -26.50 -3.68
N LYS A 146 -1.44 -26.99 -4.83
CA LYS A 146 -1.97 -26.61 -6.14
C LYS A 146 -3.46 -26.91 -6.16
N VAL A 147 -4.29 -25.91 -6.05
CA VAL A 147 -5.71 -26.07 -6.33
C VAL A 147 -5.84 -26.15 -7.85
N HIS A 148 -6.25 -27.29 -8.37
CA HIS A 148 -6.52 -27.49 -9.78
C HIS A 148 -7.80 -26.75 -10.17
N LEU A 149 -7.69 -25.44 -10.36
CA LEU A 149 -8.78 -24.63 -10.92
C LEU A 149 -8.69 -24.47 -12.44
N GLY A 150 -7.83 -25.24 -13.10
CA GLY A 150 -7.62 -25.09 -14.53
C GLY A 150 -7.00 -23.76 -14.98
N LEU A 151 -6.58 -22.94 -14.02
CA LEU A 151 -5.94 -21.66 -14.27
C LEU A 151 -4.43 -21.83 -14.37
N ALA A 152 -3.79 -21.00 -15.20
CA ALA A 152 -2.36 -21.06 -15.47
C ALA A 152 -1.50 -21.04 -14.19
N ALA A 153 -0.36 -21.73 -14.22
CA ALA A 153 0.56 -21.89 -13.09
C ALA A 153 0.97 -20.57 -12.41
N GLU A 154 0.82 -19.46 -13.08
CA GLU A 154 1.10 -18.11 -12.56
C GLU A 154 0.12 -17.67 -11.45
N PHE A 155 -1.14 -18.12 -11.51
CA PHE A 155 -2.11 -17.88 -10.43
C PHE A 155 -1.78 -18.65 -9.16
N LEU A 156 -1.01 -19.73 -9.28
CA LEU A 156 -0.55 -20.55 -8.14
C LEU A 156 0.62 -19.93 -7.38
N ARG A 157 1.29 -18.91 -7.95
CA ARG A 157 2.34 -18.13 -7.27
C ARG A 157 1.78 -17.15 -6.24
N VAL A 158 0.49 -16.87 -6.28
CA VAL A 158 -0.19 -15.88 -5.45
C VAL A 158 -0.19 -16.20 -3.96
N ARG A 159 0.11 -17.47 -3.57
CA ARG A 159 0.08 -17.94 -2.18
C ARG A 159 1.41 -18.42 -1.65
N ASN A 160 2.47 -17.87 -2.18
CA ASN A 160 3.80 -18.05 -1.61
C ASN A 160 4.02 -17.09 -0.42
N PRO A 161 5.07 -17.22 0.34
CA PRO A 161 5.43 -16.30 1.44
C PRO A 161 5.44 -14.82 1.03
N ARG A 162 5.82 -14.51 -0.21
CA ARG A 162 5.80 -13.15 -0.76
C ARG A 162 4.38 -12.58 -0.82
N TRP A 163 3.37 -13.41 -1.09
CA TRP A 163 1.97 -12.99 -1.02
C TRP A 163 1.56 -12.64 0.41
N MET A 164 1.98 -13.44 1.38
CA MET A 164 1.71 -13.15 2.80
C MET A 164 2.47 -11.93 3.29
N TYR A 165 3.66 -11.67 2.77
CA TYR A 165 4.36 -10.39 2.98
C TYR A 165 3.53 -9.19 2.47
N TYR A 166 2.91 -9.34 1.30
CA TYR A 166 2.01 -8.31 0.78
C TYR A 166 0.78 -8.14 1.69
N GLN A 167 0.20 -9.23 2.19
CA GLN A 167 -0.91 -9.15 3.16
C GLN A 167 -0.47 -8.46 4.46
N ALA A 168 0.74 -8.68 4.93
CA ALA A 168 1.30 -7.97 6.08
C ALA A 168 1.41 -6.46 5.82
N LYS A 169 1.84 -6.04 4.63
CA LYS A 169 1.83 -4.61 4.23
C LYS A 169 0.42 -4.01 4.28
N LEU A 170 -0.59 -4.74 3.80
CA LEU A 170 -1.99 -4.29 3.88
C LEU A 170 -2.49 -4.21 5.33
N ALA A 171 -2.11 -5.16 6.18
CA ALA A 171 -2.43 -5.11 7.61
C ALA A 171 -1.82 -3.89 8.29
N VAL A 172 -0.56 -3.55 8.00
CA VAL A 172 0.09 -2.33 8.50
C VAL A 172 -0.63 -1.07 8.00
N LEU A 173 -1.12 -1.05 6.75
CA LEU A 173 -1.94 0.06 6.26
C LEU A 173 -3.24 0.19 7.07
N ALA A 174 -3.90 -0.92 7.40
CA ALA A 174 -5.11 -0.92 8.24
C ALA A 174 -4.82 -0.41 9.67
N LEU A 175 -3.70 -0.83 10.27
CA LEU A 175 -3.26 -0.35 11.59
C LEU A 175 -2.94 1.16 11.57
N LYS A 176 -2.29 1.65 10.52
CA LYS A 176 -2.06 3.10 10.34
C LYS A 176 -3.38 3.88 10.20
N ALA A 177 -4.36 3.33 9.47
CA ALA A 177 -5.69 3.93 9.31
C ALA A 177 -6.47 3.94 10.64
N ARG A 178 -6.31 2.92 11.49
CA ARG A 178 -6.87 2.88 12.84
C ARG A 178 -6.46 4.10 13.68
N GLU A 179 -5.21 4.54 13.60
CA GLU A 179 -4.75 5.70 14.36
C GLU A 179 -5.55 6.97 14.03
N LEU A 180 -5.95 7.13 12.77
CA LEU A 180 -6.83 8.25 12.37
C LEU A 180 -8.23 8.13 12.99
N LEU A 181 -8.78 6.90 13.09
CA LEU A 181 -10.08 6.68 13.75
C LEU A 181 -10.04 6.98 15.24
N LEU A 182 -8.89 6.75 15.88
CA LEU A 182 -8.63 7.11 17.28
C LEU A 182 -8.41 8.61 17.48
N GLY A 183 -8.55 9.43 16.44
CA GLY A 183 -8.32 10.87 16.49
C GLY A 183 -6.83 11.26 16.61
N ARG A 184 -5.93 10.32 16.36
CA ARG A 184 -4.47 10.54 16.38
C ARG A 184 -3.97 10.96 15.00
N SER A 185 -2.73 11.46 14.92
CA SER A 185 -2.08 11.72 13.64
C SER A 185 -1.80 10.39 12.91
N TYR A 186 -1.79 10.43 11.57
CA TYR A 186 -1.36 9.28 10.77
C TYR A 186 0.12 8.97 11.01
N PRO A 187 0.50 7.75 11.36
CA PRO A 187 1.91 7.37 11.45
C PRO A 187 2.50 7.22 10.06
N GLU A 188 3.32 8.18 9.64
CA GLU A 188 3.86 8.18 8.27
C GLU A 188 4.79 7.00 8.04
N THR A 189 5.65 6.69 9.02
CA THR A 189 6.60 5.58 8.96
C THR A 189 6.14 4.36 9.77
N ARG A 190 6.79 3.21 9.53
CA ARG A 190 6.61 2.01 10.36
C ARG A 190 7.21 2.21 11.76
N ALA A 191 8.27 3.02 11.88
CA ALA A 191 8.84 3.36 13.17
C ALA A 191 7.86 4.18 14.03
N ASP A 192 7.14 5.16 13.43
CA ASP A 192 6.10 5.92 14.11
C ASP A 192 4.96 5.01 14.57
N LEU A 193 4.53 4.08 13.71
CA LEU A 193 3.50 3.10 14.07
C LEU A 193 3.99 2.21 15.22
N ARG A 194 5.20 1.67 15.14
CA ARG A 194 5.80 0.82 16.17
C ARG A 194 5.77 1.46 17.56
N GLY A 195 6.05 2.76 17.64
CA GLY A 195 6.00 3.50 18.89
C GLY A 195 4.62 3.61 19.53
N ARG A 196 3.56 3.22 18.82
CA ARG A 196 2.15 3.28 19.29
C ARG A 196 1.53 1.92 19.54
N LEU A 197 2.13 0.85 19.01
CA LEU A 197 1.64 -0.51 19.17
C LEU A 197 2.08 -1.10 20.51
N THR A 198 1.19 -1.83 21.15
CA THR A 198 1.43 -2.57 22.40
C THR A 198 1.08 -4.04 22.28
N ASP A 199 0.29 -4.42 21.29
CA ASP A 199 -0.09 -5.81 21.03
C ASP A 199 1.06 -6.58 20.39
N GLU A 200 1.35 -7.77 20.90
CA GLU A 200 2.47 -8.59 20.44
C GLU A 200 2.27 -9.12 19.01
N ASP A 201 1.04 -9.40 18.60
CA ASP A 201 0.74 -9.88 17.26
C ASP A 201 0.89 -8.75 16.23
N GLU A 202 0.45 -7.52 16.57
CA GLU A 202 0.64 -6.33 15.74
C GLU A 202 2.13 -6.03 15.54
N LEU A 203 2.92 -6.06 16.61
CA LEU A 203 4.37 -5.88 16.56
C LEU A 203 5.05 -6.96 15.74
N ALA A 204 4.61 -8.21 15.86
CA ALA A 204 5.17 -9.32 15.08
C ALA A 204 4.83 -9.24 13.57
N VAL A 205 3.65 -8.71 13.21
CA VAL A 205 3.31 -8.42 11.80
C VAL A 205 4.22 -7.33 11.24
N LEU A 206 4.50 -6.29 12.03
CA LEU A 206 5.42 -5.23 11.65
C LEU A 206 6.85 -5.74 11.49
N ASP A 207 7.31 -6.58 12.44
CA ASP A 207 8.62 -7.25 12.36
C ASP A 207 8.76 -8.13 11.12
N ALA A 208 7.69 -8.80 10.71
CA ALA A 208 7.71 -9.61 9.50
C ALA A 208 8.00 -8.78 8.23
N ILE A 209 7.62 -7.50 8.22
CA ILE A 209 7.95 -6.59 7.13
C ILE A 209 9.39 -6.08 7.27
N ASP A 210 9.76 -5.56 8.43
CA ASP A 210 11.05 -4.91 8.67
C ASP A 210 12.22 -5.90 8.53
N ARG A 211 12.00 -7.16 8.92
CA ARG A 211 12.99 -8.24 8.90
C ARG A 211 12.72 -9.27 7.81
N TRP A 212 11.94 -8.90 6.79
CA TRP A 212 11.58 -9.83 5.72
C TRP A 212 12.77 -10.56 5.08
N PRO A 213 13.89 -9.90 4.74
CA PRO A 213 15.05 -10.58 4.16
C PRO A 213 15.60 -11.71 5.04
N GLU A 214 15.54 -11.54 6.37
CA GLU A 214 16.02 -12.52 7.36
C GLU A 214 14.98 -13.65 7.57
N LEU A 215 13.70 -13.30 7.60
CA LEU A 215 12.62 -14.21 7.95
C LEU A 215 12.09 -15.01 6.75
N ARG A 216 12.31 -14.53 5.54
CA ARG A 216 11.79 -15.11 4.30
C ARG A 216 12.06 -16.60 4.17
N ALA A 217 13.30 -17.03 4.37
CA ALA A 217 13.68 -18.46 4.27
C ALA A 217 12.96 -19.33 5.30
N GLY A 218 12.62 -18.77 6.47
CA GLY A 218 11.79 -19.42 7.48
C GLY A 218 10.35 -19.57 7.01
N PHE A 219 9.77 -18.52 6.50
CA PHE A 219 8.40 -18.50 5.97
C PHE A 219 8.23 -19.33 4.69
N GLU A 220 9.27 -19.50 3.88
CA GLU A 220 9.26 -20.43 2.75
C GLU A 220 9.15 -21.90 3.19
N ARG A 221 9.60 -22.24 4.39
CA ARG A 221 9.43 -23.55 4.99
C ARG A 221 8.09 -23.69 5.71
N ASP A 222 7.71 -22.67 6.49
CA ASP A 222 6.45 -22.64 7.24
C ASP A 222 5.97 -21.19 7.41
N VAL A 223 4.96 -20.81 6.65
CA VAL A 223 4.34 -19.49 6.73
C VAL A 223 3.23 -19.42 7.79
N THR A 224 2.85 -20.53 8.37
CA THR A 224 1.73 -20.65 9.32
C THR A 224 1.80 -19.65 10.48
N PRO A 225 2.95 -19.43 11.14
CA PRO A 225 3.03 -18.46 12.23
C PRO A 225 2.65 -17.03 11.80
N LEU A 226 3.09 -16.59 10.64
CA LEU A 226 2.71 -15.26 10.11
C LEU A 226 1.22 -15.19 9.78
N VAL A 227 0.67 -16.24 9.18
CA VAL A 227 -0.75 -16.32 8.81
C VAL A 227 -1.66 -16.24 10.02
N LEU A 228 -1.34 -16.98 11.09
CA LEU A 228 -2.11 -16.95 12.34
C LEU A 228 -2.08 -15.58 13.01
N ARG A 229 -0.94 -14.90 13.03
CA ARG A 229 -0.82 -13.55 13.56
C ARG A 229 -1.61 -12.53 12.75
N LEU A 230 -1.53 -12.58 11.43
CA LEU A 230 -2.32 -11.72 10.55
C LEU A 230 -3.83 -11.91 10.77
N ASP A 231 -4.30 -13.17 10.86
CA ASP A 231 -5.72 -13.45 11.14
C ASP A 231 -6.12 -12.93 12.52
N SER A 232 -5.27 -13.07 13.54
CA SER A 232 -5.50 -12.56 14.91
C SER A 232 -5.61 -11.04 14.91
N VAL A 233 -4.64 -10.33 14.35
CA VAL A 233 -4.62 -8.86 14.28
C VAL A 233 -5.87 -8.34 13.57
N MET A 234 -6.24 -8.93 12.44
CA MET A 234 -7.42 -8.47 11.70
C MET A 234 -8.73 -8.73 12.44
N ARG A 235 -8.83 -9.85 13.16
CA ARG A 235 -10.03 -10.13 14.00
C ARG A 235 -10.16 -9.11 15.12
N ASN A 236 -9.07 -8.81 15.81
CA ASN A 236 -9.06 -7.84 16.91
C ASN A 236 -9.45 -6.46 16.40
N LEU A 237 -8.86 -6.04 15.28
CA LEU A 237 -9.14 -4.74 14.65
C LEU A 237 -10.62 -4.60 14.25
N VAL A 238 -11.22 -5.64 13.68
CA VAL A 238 -12.67 -5.62 13.36
C VAL A 238 -13.53 -5.57 14.61
N ALA A 239 -13.16 -6.34 15.66
CA ALA A 239 -13.89 -6.33 16.92
C ALA A 239 -13.85 -4.95 17.60
N GLU A 240 -12.72 -4.25 17.57
CA GLU A 240 -12.59 -2.85 18.03
C GLU A 240 -13.55 -1.92 17.27
N LEU A 241 -13.63 -2.05 15.94
CA LEU A 241 -14.52 -1.25 15.11
C LEU A 241 -16.02 -1.52 15.39
N ASP A 242 -16.35 -2.75 15.75
CA ASP A 242 -17.74 -3.16 15.99
C ASP A 242 -18.20 -2.81 17.41
N SER A 243 -17.29 -2.74 18.38
CA SER A 243 -17.60 -2.31 19.76
C SER A 243 -17.90 -0.82 19.85
N GLY A 244 -17.51 -0.03 18.85
CA GLY A 244 -17.64 1.43 18.88
C GLY A 244 -16.74 2.10 19.93
N GLU A 245 -15.92 1.34 20.61
CA GLU A 245 -14.92 1.83 21.55
C GLU A 245 -13.57 1.91 20.80
N PRO A 246 -13.12 3.12 20.46
CA PRO A 246 -11.72 3.28 20.10
C PRO A 246 -10.90 3.00 21.38
N GLY A 247 -10.11 1.94 21.35
CA GLY A 247 -9.22 1.54 22.44
C GLY A 247 -8.16 2.61 22.79
#